data_8c800172a151c6c55063c3edf1ad5c6f
#
_entry.id   8c800172a151c6c55063c3edf1ad5c6f
#
_cell.length_a   1.000
_cell.length_b   1.000
_cell.length_c   1.000
_cell.angle_alpha   90.00
_cell.angle_beta   90.00
_cell.angle_gamma   90.00
#
_symmetry.space_group_name_H-M   'P 1'
#
loop_
_entity.id
_entity.type
_entity.pdbx_description
1 polymer ?
#
loop_
_entity_poly.entity_id
_entity_poly.type
_entity_poly.pdbx_seq_one_letter_code
_entity_poly.pdbx_strand_id
1 'polypeptide(L)' 'MTDVQDLQRRIVELDVEHRDLDAVISMLTDDGHGDQLQLRRLKKRKLQLKDHITLLKMQLVPDIPA' A
#
# COMPACT_ATOMS: atom_id res chain seq x y z
N MET A 1 -6.76 -21.90 5.18
CA MET A 1 -7.94 -21.05 5.24
C MET A 1 -7.58 -19.70 5.84
N THR A 2 -7.95 -18.63 5.16
CA THR A 2 -7.57 -17.29 5.63
C THR A 2 -8.58 -16.81 6.66
N ASP A 3 -8.12 -16.67 7.89
CA ASP A 3 -8.95 -16.14 8.96
C ASP A 3 -9.10 -14.63 8.80
N VAL A 4 -10.22 -14.09 9.27
CA VAL A 4 -10.47 -12.64 9.25
C VAL A 4 -9.35 -11.90 9.96
N GLN A 5 -8.86 -12.44 11.07
CA GLN A 5 -7.75 -11.81 11.80
C GLN A 5 -6.48 -11.78 10.98
N ASP A 6 -6.21 -12.82 10.22
CA ASP A 6 -5.04 -12.86 9.34
C ASP A 6 -5.14 -11.82 8.23
N LEU A 7 -6.32 -11.67 7.66
CA LEU A 7 -6.57 -10.64 6.65
C LEU A 7 -6.36 -9.23 7.23
N GLN A 8 -6.90 -8.98 8.41
CA GLN A 8 -6.77 -7.69 9.07
C GLN A 8 -5.31 -7.38 9.37
N ARG A 9 -4.57 -8.38 9.85
CA ARG A 9 -3.14 -8.21 10.12
C ARG A 9 -2.38 -7.88 8.85
N ARG A 10 -2.68 -8.59 7.78
CA ARG A 10 -2.03 -8.36 6.50
C ARG A 10 -2.31 -6.96 5.98
N ILE A 11 -3.54 -6.50 6.10
CA ILE A 11 -3.92 -5.15 5.70
C ILE A 11 -3.13 -4.11 6.48
N VAL A 12 -3.01 -4.30 7.80
CA VAL A 12 -2.25 -3.38 8.65
C VAL A 12 -0.77 -3.35 8.22
N GLU A 13 -0.18 -4.52 7.98
CA GLU A 13 1.21 -4.61 7.54
C GLU A 13 1.42 -3.86 6.23
N LEU A 14 0.53 -4.06 5.27
CA LEU A 14 0.62 -3.40 3.98
C LEU A 14 0.37 -1.89 4.09
N ASP A 15 -0.52 -1.50 4.98
CA ASP A 15 -0.81 -0.09 5.22
C ASP A 15 0.42 0.63 5.80
N VAL A 16 1.12 -0.03 6.72
CA VAL A 16 2.36 0.52 7.27
C VAL A 16 3.41 0.65 6.18
N GLU A 17 3.58 -0.37 5.35
CA GLU A 17 4.52 -0.30 4.22
C GLU A 17 4.16 0.85 3.27
N HIS A 18 2.87 1.02 3.01
CA HIS A 18 2.39 2.09 2.13
C HIS A 18 2.73 3.46 2.71
N ARG A 19 2.52 3.65 4.00
CA ARG A 19 2.83 4.91 4.67
C ARG A 19 4.31 5.20 4.68
N ASP A 20 5.13 4.18 4.96
CA ASP A 20 6.58 4.33 4.97
C ASP A 20 7.08 4.72 3.59
N LEU A 21 6.55 4.08 2.57
CA LEU A 21 6.92 4.34 1.19
C LEU A 21 6.52 5.75 0.77
N ASP A 22 5.33 6.18 1.18
CA ASP A 22 4.83 7.52 0.91
C ASP A 22 5.73 8.58 1.55
N ALA A 23 6.18 8.33 2.77
CA ALA A 23 7.10 9.22 3.47
C ALA A 23 8.44 9.31 2.74
N VAL A 24 8.97 8.17 2.29
CA VAL A 24 10.23 8.15 1.55
C VAL A 24 10.10 8.93 0.24
N ILE A 25 9.02 8.71 -0.49
CA ILE A 25 8.77 9.43 -1.75
C ILE A 25 8.71 10.93 -1.49
N SER A 26 8.01 11.33 -0.45
CA SER A 26 7.88 12.74 -0.08
C SER A 26 9.24 13.36 0.24
N MET A 27 10.05 12.66 1.03
CA MET A 27 11.39 13.13 1.38
C MET A 27 12.28 13.30 0.15
N LEU A 28 12.27 12.32 -0.73
CA LEU A 28 13.08 12.38 -1.94
C LEU A 28 12.63 13.49 -2.86
N THR A 29 11.34 13.73 -2.92
CA THR A 29 10.79 14.80 -3.76
C THR A 29 11.16 16.17 -3.19
N ASP A 30 11.03 16.34 -1.88
CA ASP A 30 11.30 17.63 -1.23
C ASP A 30 12.78 18.00 -1.29
N ASP A 31 13.65 17.03 -1.11
CA ASP A 31 15.10 17.27 -1.11
C ASP A 31 15.66 17.49 -2.52
N GLY A 32 14.90 17.12 -3.54
CA GLY A 32 15.36 17.22 -4.90
C GLY A 32 16.48 16.25 -5.25
N HIS A 33 16.80 15.32 -4.36
CA HIS A 33 17.88 14.35 -4.56
C HIS A 33 17.38 13.05 -5.17
N GLY A 34 16.08 12.92 -5.34
CA GLY A 34 15.50 11.69 -5.87
C GLY A 34 15.76 11.53 -7.34
N ASP A 35 16.37 10.41 -7.72
CA ASP A 35 16.45 9.99 -9.08
C ASP A 35 15.05 9.72 -9.60
N GLN A 36 14.73 10.24 -10.78
CA GLN A 36 13.40 10.06 -11.36
C GLN A 36 13.05 8.59 -11.55
N LEU A 37 14.03 7.79 -11.91
CA LEU A 37 13.83 6.36 -12.08
C LEU A 37 13.48 5.70 -10.75
N GLN A 38 14.20 6.09 -9.69
CA GLN A 38 13.93 5.60 -8.35
C GLN A 38 12.53 6.01 -7.89
N LEU A 39 12.16 7.27 -8.10
CA LEU A 39 10.83 7.77 -7.74
C LEU A 39 9.73 7.01 -8.47
N ARG A 40 9.93 6.71 -9.73
CA ARG A 40 8.96 5.94 -10.50
C ARG A 40 8.77 4.54 -9.91
N ARG A 41 9.87 3.90 -9.55
CA ARG A 41 9.83 2.56 -8.94
C ARG A 41 9.09 2.60 -7.61
N LEU A 42 9.38 3.59 -6.80
CA LEU A 42 8.74 3.75 -5.49
C LEU A 42 7.25 4.04 -5.65
N LYS A 43 6.89 4.91 -6.58
CA LYS A 43 5.49 5.22 -6.84
C LYS A 43 4.73 4.00 -7.36
N LYS A 44 5.37 3.22 -8.21
CA LYS A 44 4.78 1.99 -8.72
C LYS A 44 4.53 1.00 -7.57
N ARG A 45 5.53 0.85 -6.69
CA ARG A 45 5.38 -0.01 -5.52
C ARG A 45 4.24 0.45 -4.62
N LYS A 46 4.14 1.77 -4.41
CA LYS A 46 3.07 2.36 -3.62
C LYS A 46 1.70 2.02 -4.21
N LEU A 47 1.56 2.15 -5.52
CA LEU A 47 0.30 1.81 -6.19
C LEU A 47 -0.03 0.33 -6.06
N GLN A 48 0.97 -0.53 -6.17
CA GLN A 48 0.78 -1.97 -6.00
C GLN A 48 0.31 -2.29 -4.59
N LEU A 49 0.90 -1.65 -3.58
CA LEU A 49 0.50 -1.86 -2.20
C LEU A 49 -0.94 -1.40 -1.96
N LYS A 50 -1.28 -0.24 -2.48
CA LYS A 50 -2.63 0.29 -2.33
C LYS A 50 -3.66 -0.65 -2.99
N ASP A 51 -3.34 -1.13 -4.17
CA ASP A 51 -4.21 -2.06 -4.88
C ASP A 51 -4.38 -3.35 -4.10
N HIS A 52 -3.29 -3.89 -3.55
CA HIS A 52 -3.33 -5.10 -2.75
C HIS A 52 -4.18 -4.90 -1.48
N ILE A 53 -4.01 -3.76 -0.81
CA ILE A 53 -4.81 -3.43 0.36
C ILE A 53 -6.30 -3.41 0.00
N THR A 54 -6.63 -2.79 -1.11
CA THR A 54 -8.01 -2.71 -1.57
C THR A 54 -8.60 -4.10 -1.82
N LEU A 55 -7.83 -4.96 -2.47
CA LEU A 55 -8.28 -6.33 -2.74
C LEU A 55 -8.54 -7.10 -1.43
N LEU A 56 -7.65 -6.95 -0.45
CA LEU A 56 -7.83 -7.62 0.83
C LEU A 56 -9.04 -7.08 1.58
N LYS A 57 -9.25 -5.78 1.52
CA LYS A 57 -10.42 -5.17 2.16
C LYS A 57 -11.72 -5.67 1.52
N MET A 58 -11.72 -5.88 0.23
CA MET A 58 -12.88 -6.44 -0.45
C MET A 58 -13.19 -7.86 0.02
N GLN A 59 -12.15 -8.61 0.40
CA GLN A 59 -12.36 -9.95 0.93
C GLN A 59 -12.95 -9.93 2.35
N LEU A 60 -12.63 -8.89 3.13
CA LEU A 60 -13.18 -8.74 4.46
C LEU A 60 -14.64 -8.35 4.46
N VAL A 61 -15.02 -7.50 3.51
CA VAL A 61 -16.40 -7.01 3.43
C VAL A 61 -17.20 -8.01 2.61
N PRO A 62 -18.18 -8.69 3.21
CA PRO A 62 -19.02 -9.56 2.43
C PRO A 62 -19.74 -8.76 1.36
N ASP A 63 -20.01 -9.41 0.27
CA ASP A 63 -20.65 -8.78 -0.88
C ASP A 63 -21.93 -8.09 -0.42
N ILE A 64 -21.94 -6.78 -0.53
CA ILE A 64 -23.11 -6.01 -0.12
C ILE A 64 -23.99 -5.84 -1.35
N PRO A 65 -25.18 -6.41 -1.32
CA PRO A 65 -26.08 -6.20 -2.44
C PRO A 65 -26.41 -4.72 -2.56
N ALA A 66 -26.25 -4.24 -3.74
CA ALA A 66 -26.51 -2.84 -4.03
C ALA A 66 -27.99 -2.51 -3.83
#